data_f2c6a78e2183f3f35f4b1115088948a9
#
_entry.id   f2c6a78e2183f3f35f4b1115088948a9
#
_cell.length_a   1.000
_cell.length_b   1.000
_cell.length_c   1.000
_cell.angle_alpha   90.00
_cell.angle_beta   90.00
_cell.angle_gamma   90.00
#
_symmetry.space_group_name_H-M   'P 1'
#
loop_
_entity.id
_entity.type
_entity.pdbx_description
1 polymer ?
#
loop_
_entity_poly.entity_id
_entity_poly.type
_entity_poly.pdbx_seq_one_letter_code
_entity_poly.pdbx_strand_id
1 'polypeptide(L)'
;INKLQSLKELYEFWNKKSQNEPPIGNLGGGSDHIAFYMHVGVPSMSGGAGGPNLYHSNYDSFRFYEKFVDPEFQMGAMVEHMAGLMTLRMANADLIPYNLNRYAQDLKMHFENAVTKINSYDKNFNGFSATNNAIQSLEETSEILTSKIKSYLEDGDISKRNLNEFNKQLIALEKSFISDKGMYFGSWYKSIYASSDPFSGYGAWILPGLEYEIALNSSERLEEWDSRYANAINSLELKMKKLIQEIN
;
A
#
# COMPACT_ATOMS: atom_id res chain seq x y z
N ILE A 1 -5.92 -16.00 30.62
CA ILE A 1 -5.86 -16.55 29.25
C ILE A 1 -4.62 -16.01 28.59
N ASN A 2 -3.85 -16.91 28.05
CA ASN A 2 -2.56 -16.62 27.45
C ASN A 2 -2.75 -15.73 26.20
N LYS A 3 -2.41 -14.46 26.26
CA LYS A 3 -2.45 -13.52 25.12
C LYS A 3 -1.69 -14.07 23.89
N LEU A 4 -0.65 -14.87 24.13
CA LEU A 4 0.11 -15.56 23.08
C LEU A 4 -0.71 -16.68 22.40
N GLN A 5 -1.61 -17.33 23.12
CA GLN A 5 -2.47 -18.38 22.56
C GLN A 5 -3.53 -17.78 21.65
N SER A 6 -4.11 -16.65 22.01
CA SER A 6 -5.06 -15.90 21.17
C SER A 6 -4.43 -15.39 19.88
N LEU A 7 -3.19 -14.89 19.93
CA LEU A 7 -2.44 -14.48 18.74
C LEU A 7 -2.09 -15.67 17.83
N LYS A 8 -1.74 -16.82 18.42
CA LYS A 8 -1.48 -18.05 17.70
C LYS A 8 -2.75 -18.54 16.99
N GLU A 9 -3.88 -18.58 17.70
CA GLU A 9 -5.18 -18.98 17.14
C GLU A 9 -5.62 -18.04 16.00
N LEU A 10 -5.40 -16.73 16.14
CA LEU A 10 -5.69 -15.76 15.10
C LEU A 10 -4.80 -15.97 13.87
N TYR A 11 -3.50 -16.20 14.08
CA TYR A 11 -2.55 -16.50 13.02
C TYR A 11 -2.92 -17.81 12.29
N GLU A 12 -3.27 -18.86 13.04
CA GLU A 12 -3.72 -20.14 12.47
C GLU A 12 -5.05 -19.98 11.69
N PHE A 13 -5.97 -19.17 12.20
CA PHE A 13 -7.22 -18.84 11.49
C PHE A 13 -6.94 -18.10 10.17
N TRP A 14 -6.04 -17.13 10.18
CA TRP A 14 -5.67 -16.37 8.99
C TRP A 14 -4.90 -17.21 7.98
N ASN A 15 -3.98 -18.03 8.43
CA ASN A 15 -3.28 -18.98 7.56
C ASN A 15 -4.24 -19.97 6.88
N LYS A 16 -5.23 -20.46 7.63
CA LYS A 16 -6.25 -21.36 7.09
C LYS A 16 -7.15 -20.66 6.05
N LYS A 17 -7.45 -19.37 6.26
CA LYS A 17 -8.29 -18.57 5.37
C LYS A 17 -7.55 -18.07 4.13
N SER A 18 -6.26 -17.77 4.24
CA SER A 18 -5.44 -17.13 3.21
C SER A 18 -4.41 -18.06 2.55
N GLN A 19 -4.51 -19.37 2.74
CA GLN A 19 -3.57 -20.35 2.19
C GLN A 19 -2.09 -20.04 2.52
N ASN A 20 -1.84 -19.59 3.74
CA ASN A 20 -0.56 -19.26 4.37
C ASN A 20 -0.13 -17.79 4.39
N GLU A 21 -0.86 -16.88 3.77
CA GLU A 21 -0.59 -15.45 3.88
C GLU A 21 -1.82 -14.67 4.38
N PRO A 22 -1.67 -13.80 5.38
CA PRO A 22 -2.79 -12.94 5.79
C PRO A 22 -3.15 -11.99 4.65
N PRO A 23 -4.45 -11.79 4.37
CA PRO A 23 -4.87 -10.87 3.33
C PRO A 23 -4.48 -9.44 3.73
N ILE A 24 -3.64 -8.80 2.92
CA ILE A 24 -3.29 -7.40 3.08
C ILE A 24 -4.10 -6.60 2.07
N GLY A 25 -5.01 -5.77 2.57
CA GLY A 25 -5.82 -4.88 1.76
C GLY A 25 -5.06 -3.63 1.32
N ASN A 26 -5.71 -2.83 0.48
CA ASN A 26 -5.18 -1.54 0.08
C ASN A 26 -5.45 -0.49 1.16
N LEU A 27 -4.47 0.39 1.36
CA LEU A 27 -4.64 1.56 2.21
C LEU A 27 -5.40 2.63 1.42
N GLY A 28 -6.60 2.95 1.89
CA GLY A 28 -7.47 3.93 1.23
C GLY A 28 -7.64 5.21 2.02
N GLY A 29 -8.75 5.90 1.78
CA GLY A 29 -9.14 7.13 2.47
C GLY A 29 -9.75 6.90 3.86
N GLY A 30 -10.35 7.94 4.43
CA GLY A 30 -11.21 7.84 5.61
C GLY A 30 -10.52 7.84 6.97
N SER A 31 -9.20 8.13 7.06
CA SER A 31 -8.47 8.24 8.33
C SER A 31 -7.29 9.21 8.24
N ASP A 32 -6.66 9.52 9.38
CA ASP A 32 -5.65 10.58 9.53
C ASP A 32 -4.34 10.35 8.75
N HIS A 33 -4.05 9.12 8.33
CA HIS A 33 -2.89 8.80 7.50
C HIS A 33 -2.92 9.46 6.10
N ILE A 34 -4.09 9.95 5.66
CA ILE A 34 -4.28 10.53 4.32
C ILE A 34 -3.26 11.61 4.01
N ALA A 35 -3.06 12.56 4.92
CA ALA A 35 -2.14 13.67 4.69
C ALA A 35 -0.69 13.19 4.54
N PHE A 36 -0.29 12.21 5.32
CA PHE A 36 1.05 11.64 5.29
C PHE A 36 1.28 10.81 4.03
N TYR A 37 0.35 9.93 3.69
CA TYR A 37 0.49 9.00 2.59
C TYR A 37 0.19 9.66 1.23
N MET A 38 -0.98 10.32 1.11
CA MET A 38 -1.47 10.81 -0.18
C MET A 38 -0.90 12.16 -0.60
N HIS A 39 -0.39 12.96 0.35
CA HIS A 39 0.18 14.28 0.05
C HIS A 39 1.71 14.29 0.15
N VAL A 40 2.28 13.66 1.18
CA VAL A 40 3.72 13.71 1.47
C VAL A 40 4.47 12.46 0.96
N GLY A 41 3.77 11.34 0.75
CA GLY A 41 4.35 10.07 0.31
C GLY A 41 5.14 9.38 1.43
N VAL A 42 4.62 9.42 2.65
CA VAL A 42 5.15 8.65 3.78
C VAL A 42 4.53 7.26 3.77
N PRO A 43 5.32 6.18 3.73
CA PRO A 43 4.80 4.82 3.84
C PRO A 43 3.93 4.68 5.08
N SER A 44 2.72 4.21 4.90
CA SER A 44 1.73 4.12 5.96
C SER A 44 1.05 2.76 5.94
N MET A 45 0.59 2.32 7.10
CA MET A 45 -0.15 1.09 7.26
C MET A 45 -1.33 1.30 8.19
N SER A 46 -2.37 0.54 8.00
CA SER A 46 -3.54 0.48 8.87
C SER A 46 -3.89 -0.97 9.16
N GLY A 47 -4.44 -1.20 10.33
CA GLY A 47 -4.90 -2.52 10.73
C GLY A 47 -5.92 -2.40 11.84
N GLY A 48 -6.75 -3.43 11.99
CA GLY A 48 -7.80 -3.44 13.00
C GLY A 48 -8.52 -4.77 13.09
N ALA A 49 -9.44 -4.86 14.02
CA ALA A 49 -10.39 -5.96 14.13
C ALA A 49 -11.80 -5.46 13.84
N GLY A 50 -12.57 -6.22 13.06
CA GLY A 50 -13.96 -5.91 12.79
C GLY A 50 -14.89 -6.43 13.87
N GLY A 51 -16.00 -5.74 14.07
CA GLY A 51 -17.03 -6.12 15.02
C GLY A 51 -18.34 -5.39 14.73
N PRO A 52 -19.38 -5.60 15.56
CA PRO A 52 -20.59 -4.79 15.51
C PRO A 52 -20.22 -3.32 15.64
N ASN A 53 -20.81 -2.47 14.79
CA ASN A 53 -20.58 -1.04 14.88
C ASN A 53 -21.88 -0.26 14.67
N LEU A 54 -21.94 0.92 15.26
CA LEU A 54 -23.00 1.91 15.07
C LEU A 54 -22.39 3.25 14.68
N TYR A 55 -21.35 3.19 13.84
CA TYR A 55 -20.52 4.29 13.40
C TYR A 55 -21.34 5.51 12.98
N HIS A 56 -20.93 6.69 13.46
CA HIS A 56 -21.57 7.98 13.23
C HIS A 56 -23.03 8.06 13.71
N SER A 57 -23.44 7.22 14.65
CA SER A 57 -24.73 7.35 15.32
C SER A 57 -24.60 7.77 16.79
N ASN A 58 -25.69 8.26 17.40
CA ASN A 58 -25.73 8.57 18.83
C ASN A 58 -25.59 7.32 19.73
N TYR A 59 -25.67 6.14 19.15
CA TYR A 59 -25.53 4.87 19.85
C TYR A 59 -24.10 4.33 19.83
N ASP A 60 -23.20 4.93 19.05
CA ASP A 60 -21.78 4.62 19.05
C ASP A 60 -21.12 5.23 20.28
N SER A 61 -21.19 4.51 21.36
CA SER A 61 -20.81 4.94 22.70
C SER A 61 -19.95 3.88 23.40
N PHE A 62 -19.20 4.30 24.42
CA PHE A 62 -18.43 3.35 25.25
C PHE A 62 -19.30 2.23 25.83
N ARG A 63 -20.55 2.55 26.24
CA ARG A 63 -21.50 1.53 26.72
C ARG A 63 -21.87 0.49 25.67
N PHE A 64 -21.98 0.91 24.39
CA PHE A 64 -22.21 -0.03 23.29
C PHE A 64 -20.97 -0.91 23.11
N TYR A 65 -19.79 -0.33 23.11
CA TYR A 65 -18.51 -1.04 23.00
C TYR A 65 -18.37 -2.10 24.09
N GLU A 66 -18.47 -1.67 25.36
CA GLU A 66 -18.35 -2.52 26.54
C GLU A 66 -19.36 -3.69 26.56
N LYS A 67 -20.57 -3.45 26.08
CA LYS A 67 -21.67 -4.44 26.19
C LYS A 67 -21.74 -5.39 24.99
N PHE A 68 -21.44 -4.92 23.78
CA PHE A 68 -21.73 -5.65 22.55
C PHE A 68 -20.53 -5.87 21.61
N VAL A 69 -19.50 -5.07 21.72
CA VAL A 69 -18.32 -5.15 20.81
C VAL A 69 -17.20 -5.95 21.46
N ASP A 70 -16.74 -5.54 22.62
CA ASP A 70 -15.62 -6.18 23.33
C ASP A 70 -15.83 -6.16 24.86
N PRO A 71 -16.78 -6.97 25.37
CA PRO A 71 -17.16 -6.96 26.79
C PRO A 71 -16.02 -7.27 27.76
N GLU A 72 -15.01 -8.00 27.31
CA GLU A 72 -13.87 -8.39 28.12
C GLU A 72 -12.60 -7.58 27.78
N PHE A 73 -12.68 -6.59 26.90
CA PHE A 73 -11.57 -5.74 26.43
C PHE A 73 -10.38 -6.55 25.88
N GLN A 74 -10.65 -7.69 25.25
CA GLN A 74 -9.61 -8.56 24.72
C GLN A 74 -9.20 -8.17 23.30
N MET A 75 -10.16 -7.80 22.47
CA MET A 75 -9.90 -7.45 21.06
C MET A 75 -9.13 -6.15 20.92
N GLY A 76 -9.52 -5.11 21.68
CA GLY A 76 -8.78 -3.85 21.74
C GLY A 76 -7.35 -4.05 22.18
N ALA A 77 -7.13 -4.76 23.29
CA ALA A 77 -5.80 -5.08 23.80
C ALA A 77 -4.97 -5.92 22.80
N MET A 78 -5.61 -6.82 22.05
CA MET A 78 -4.94 -7.60 20.99
C MET A 78 -4.46 -6.72 19.84
N VAL A 79 -5.32 -5.82 19.35
CA VAL A 79 -4.98 -4.89 18.25
C VAL A 79 -3.82 -3.98 18.64
N GLU A 80 -3.87 -3.39 19.84
CA GLU A 80 -2.77 -2.56 20.36
C GLU A 80 -1.47 -3.34 20.51
N HIS A 81 -1.54 -4.58 20.99
CA HIS A 81 -0.37 -5.45 21.11
C HIS A 81 0.26 -5.76 19.74
N MET A 82 -0.57 -6.08 18.74
CA MET A 82 -0.11 -6.29 17.39
C MET A 82 0.54 -5.03 16.81
N ALA A 83 -0.11 -3.88 16.91
CA ALA A 83 0.41 -2.60 16.42
C ALA A 83 1.75 -2.25 17.12
N GLY A 84 1.84 -2.43 18.43
CA GLY A 84 3.06 -2.23 19.21
C GLY A 84 4.20 -3.15 18.76
N LEU A 85 3.93 -4.45 18.57
CA LEU A 85 4.93 -5.40 18.08
C LEU A 85 5.40 -5.06 16.66
N MET A 86 4.50 -4.69 15.75
CA MET A 86 4.87 -4.26 14.40
C MET A 86 5.74 -3.01 14.43
N THR A 87 5.35 -2.01 15.21
CA THR A 87 6.11 -0.78 15.37
C THR A 87 7.52 -1.06 15.90
N LEU A 88 7.65 -1.88 16.96
CA LEU A 88 8.94 -2.27 17.53
C LEU A 88 9.81 -3.04 16.53
N ARG A 89 9.23 -3.96 15.76
CA ARG A 89 9.96 -4.71 14.73
C ARG A 89 10.46 -3.81 13.62
N MET A 90 9.62 -2.88 13.12
CA MET A 90 10.03 -1.92 12.12
C MET A 90 11.12 -0.97 12.64
N ALA A 91 10.95 -0.44 13.85
CA ALA A 91 11.90 0.50 14.47
C ALA A 91 13.27 -0.12 14.80
N ASN A 92 13.30 -1.42 15.07
CA ASN A 92 14.54 -2.14 15.44
C ASN A 92 15.10 -2.99 14.27
N ALA A 93 14.48 -2.99 13.10
CA ALA A 93 14.98 -3.70 11.95
C ALA A 93 16.25 -3.03 11.41
N ASP A 94 17.29 -3.82 11.18
CA ASP A 94 18.50 -3.33 10.51
C ASP A 94 18.17 -2.89 9.06
N LEU A 95 17.37 -3.66 8.35
CA LEU A 95 16.72 -3.26 7.10
C LEU A 95 15.20 -3.31 7.24
N ILE A 96 14.52 -2.28 6.72
CA ILE A 96 13.06 -2.23 6.70
C ILE A 96 12.55 -3.40 5.84
N PRO A 97 11.67 -4.28 6.38
CA PRO A 97 11.25 -5.51 5.73
C PRO A 97 10.16 -5.25 4.65
N TYR A 98 10.49 -4.48 3.62
CA TYR A 98 9.58 -4.25 2.51
C TYR A 98 9.53 -5.48 1.58
N ASN A 99 8.33 -5.86 1.18
CA ASN A 99 8.14 -6.78 0.08
C ASN A 99 8.13 -5.99 -1.25
N LEU A 100 9.33 -5.84 -1.84
CA LEU A 100 9.52 -5.02 -3.04
C LEU A 100 8.81 -5.58 -4.28
N ASN A 101 8.61 -6.90 -4.33
CA ASN A 101 7.94 -7.56 -5.47
C ASN A 101 6.45 -7.19 -5.53
N ARG A 102 5.84 -6.81 -4.41
CA ARG A 102 4.43 -6.38 -4.38
C ARG A 102 4.16 -5.15 -5.23
N TYR A 103 5.12 -4.25 -5.40
CA TYR A 103 4.89 -3.07 -6.24
C TYR A 103 4.46 -3.46 -7.66
N ALA A 104 5.20 -4.35 -8.31
CA ALA A 104 4.85 -4.80 -9.66
C ALA A 104 3.56 -5.63 -9.67
N GLN A 105 3.41 -6.55 -8.72
CA GLN A 105 2.24 -7.44 -8.62
C GLN A 105 0.95 -6.65 -8.40
N ASP A 106 0.94 -5.74 -7.43
CA ASP A 106 -0.25 -4.93 -7.10
C ASP A 106 -0.58 -3.95 -8.24
N LEU A 107 0.42 -3.31 -8.85
CA LEU A 107 0.21 -2.45 -10.01
C LEU A 107 -0.41 -3.21 -11.17
N LYS A 108 0.12 -4.38 -11.53
CA LYS A 108 -0.42 -5.23 -12.59
C LYS A 108 -1.89 -5.55 -12.36
N MET A 109 -2.22 -6.05 -11.17
CA MET A 109 -3.60 -6.37 -10.79
C MET A 109 -4.53 -5.14 -10.88
N HIS A 110 -4.08 -3.99 -10.39
CA HIS A 110 -4.91 -2.78 -10.40
C HIS A 110 -5.12 -2.22 -11.81
N PHE A 111 -4.10 -2.27 -12.67
CA PHE A 111 -4.25 -1.87 -14.08
C PHE A 111 -5.15 -2.82 -14.86
N GLU A 112 -5.05 -4.13 -14.67
CA GLU A 112 -5.96 -5.12 -15.27
C GLU A 112 -7.42 -4.87 -14.85
N ASN A 113 -7.66 -4.55 -13.58
CA ASN A 113 -8.98 -4.18 -13.08
C ASN A 113 -9.49 -2.87 -13.70
N ALA A 114 -8.62 -1.85 -13.84
CA ALA A 114 -8.97 -0.59 -14.49
C ALA A 114 -9.33 -0.80 -15.96
N VAL A 115 -8.54 -1.56 -16.72
CA VAL A 115 -8.82 -1.93 -18.11
C VAL A 115 -10.18 -2.62 -18.23
N THR A 116 -10.49 -3.54 -17.32
CA THR A 116 -11.78 -4.23 -17.31
C THR A 116 -12.96 -3.25 -17.13
N LYS A 117 -12.82 -2.30 -16.20
CA LYS A 117 -13.83 -1.26 -15.97
C LYS A 117 -13.97 -0.31 -17.17
N ILE A 118 -12.86 0.15 -17.76
CA ILE A 118 -12.86 1.04 -18.92
C ILE A 118 -13.52 0.36 -20.11
N ASN A 119 -13.21 -0.91 -20.36
CA ASN A 119 -13.81 -1.69 -21.44
C ASN A 119 -15.33 -1.90 -21.30
N SER A 120 -15.92 -1.59 -20.14
CA SER A 120 -17.37 -1.62 -19.98
C SER A 120 -18.08 -0.48 -20.74
N TYR A 121 -17.43 0.67 -20.92
CA TYR A 121 -17.97 1.84 -21.60
C TYR A 121 -17.18 2.23 -22.89
N ASP A 122 -15.90 1.92 -23.00
CA ASP A 122 -15.07 2.16 -24.20
C ASP A 122 -14.53 0.82 -24.75
N LYS A 123 -15.22 0.28 -25.74
CA LYS A 123 -14.87 -1.00 -26.36
C LYS A 123 -13.63 -0.95 -27.26
N ASN A 124 -13.16 0.24 -27.62
CA ASN A 124 -12.00 0.44 -28.47
C ASN A 124 -10.71 0.68 -27.67
N PHE A 125 -10.80 0.72 -26.35
CA PHE A 125 -9.64 0.93 -25.50
C PHE A 125 -8.71 -0.29 -25.54
N ASN A 126 -7.44 -0.05 -25.92
CA ASN A 126 -6.45 -1.11 -26.14
C ASN A 126 -5.49 -1.34 -24.95
N GLY A 127 -5.78 -0.72 -23.80
CA GLY A 127 -4.96 -0.86 -22.59
C GLY A 127 -3.84 0.19 -22.48
N PHE A 128 -3.04 0.03 -21.44
CA PHE A 128 -1.97 0.94 -21.03
C PHE A 128 -0.60 0.36 -21.44
N SER A 129 -0.17 0.59 -22.70
CA SER A 129 1.03 -0.05 -23.23
C SER A 129 2.34 0.44 -22.57
N ALA A 130 2.46 1.74 -22.35
CA ALA A 130 3.66 2.31 -21.71
C ALA A 130 3.78 1.86 -20.25
N THR A 131 2.67 1.85 -19.52
CA THR A 131 2.60 1.38 -18.13
C THR A 131 2.90 -0.12 -18.02
N ASN A 132 2.34 -0.95 -18.90
CA ASN A 132 2.58 -2.40 -18.87
C ASN A 132 4.07 -2.73 -19.09
N ASN A 133 4.74 -2.05 -20.01
CA ASN A 133 6.17 -2.21 -20.23
C ASN A 133 6.98 -1.79 -18.98
N ALA A 134 6.60 -0.68 -18.35
CA ALA A 134 7.24 -0.22 -17.13
C ALA A 134 7.03 -1.18 -15.94
N ILE A 135 5.84 -1.77 -15.80
CA ILE A 135 5.55 -2.79 -14.77
C ILE A 135 6.41 -4.04 -14.99
N GLN A 136 6.54 -4.52 -16.22
CA GLN A 136 7.38 -5.68 -16.54
C GLN A 136 8.85 -5.43 -16.14
N SER A 137 9.40 -4.28 -16.49
CA SER A 137 10.78 -3.91 -16.14
C SER A 137 10.96 -3.76 -14.63
N LEU A 138 9.95 -3.22 -13.93
CA LEU A 138 9.92 -3.11 -12.47
C LEU A 138 9.92 -4.48 -11.80
N GLU A 139 9.15 -5.45 -12.33
CA GLU A 139 9.09 -6.82 -11.82
C GLU A 139 10.48 -7.46 -11.78
N GLU A 140 11.18 -7.46 -12.91
CA GLU A 140 12.56 -7.98 -13.03
C GLU A 140 13.52 -7.28 -12.06
N THR A 141 13.45 -5.94 -11.97
CA THR A 141 14.32 -5.15 -11.09
C THR A 141 14.05 -5.42 -9.61
N SER A 142 12.78 -5.58 -9.23
CA SER A 142 12.39 -5.86 -7.84
C SER A 142 12.82 -7.25 -7.37
N GLU A 143 12.79 -8.25 -8.25
CA GLU A 143 13.30 -9.60 -7.97
C GLU A 143 14.81 -9.60 -7.74
N ILE A 144 15.57 -8.90 -8.59
CA ILE A 144 17.02 -8.75 -8.44
C ILE A 144 17.36 -8.07 -7.11
N LEU A 145 16.69 -6.94 -6.79
CA LEU A 145 16.93 -6.24 -5.54
C LEU A 145 16.60 -7.10 -4.33
N THR A 146 15.46 -7.79 -4.35
CA THR A 146 15.04 -8.69 -3.26
C THR A 146 16.07 -9.79 -3.03
N SER A 147 16.56 -10.42 -4.10
CA SER A 147 17.59 -11.46 -4.01
C SER A 147 18.90 -10.94 -3.44
N LYS A 148 19.33 -9.74 -3.87
CA LYS A 148 20.55 -9.12 -3.35
C LYS A 148 20.44 -8.71 -1.88
N ILE A 149 19.30 -8.16 -1.45
CA ILE A 149 19.04 -7.85 -0.04
C ILE A 149 19.13 -9.12 0.80
N LYS A 150 18.52 -10.21 0.33
CA LYS A 150 18.58 -11.50 1.02
C LYS A 150 20.02 -11.99 1.19
N SER A 151 20.80 -12.05 0.12
CA SER A 151 22.21 -12.47 0.18
C SER A 151 23.02 -11.56 1.10
N TYR A 152 22.83 -10.25 1.01
CA TYR A 152 23.50 -9.27 1.87
C TYR A 152 23.20 -9.46 3.36
N LEU A 153 21.98 -9.82 3.72
CA LEU A 153 21.60 -10.12 5.11
C LEU A 153 22.18 -11.45 5.60
N GLU A 154 22.38 -12.42 4.70
CA GLU A 154 22.97 -13.73 5.02
C GLU A 154 24.48 -13.65 5.25
N ASP A 155 25.18 -12.77 4.55
CA ASP A 155 26.65 -12.61 4.63
C ASP A 155 27.13 -11.91 5.91
N GLY A 156 26.24 -11.21 6.64
CA GLY A 156 26.44 -10.75 8.01
C GLY A 156 27.43 -9.59 8.22
N ASP A 157 28.06 -9.04 7.19
CA ASP A 157 29.05 -7.96 7.30
C ASP A 157 28.41 -6.60 6.92
N ILE A 158 27.50 -6.13 7.79
CA ILE A 158 26.72 -4.93 7.51
C ILE A 158 27.20 -3.75 8.34
N SER A 159 27.75 -2.75 7.69
CA SER A 159 28.03 -1.45 8.32
C SER A 159 26.73 -0.71 8.67
N LYS A 160 26.52 -0.39 9.95
CA LYS A 160 25.33 0.34 10.42
C LYS A 160 25.07 1.67 9.70
N ARG A 161 26.15 2.34 9.24
CA ARG A 161 26.03 3.61 8.51
C ARG A 161 25.40 3.41 7.13
N ASN A 162 25.78 2.36 6.45
CA ASN A 162 25.23 2.03 5.13
C ASN A 162 23.76 1.62 5.23
N LEU A 163 23.37 0.88 6.28
CA LEU A 163 21.98 0.50 6.53
C LEU A 163 21.04 1.69 6.71
N ASN A 164 21.45 2.69 7.48
CA ASN A 164 20.62 3.89 7.67
C ASN A 164 20.35 4.64 6.37
N GLU A 165 21.36 4.79 5.52
CA GLU A 165 21.18 5.46 4.24
C GLU A 165 20.35 4.61 3.27
N PHE A 166 20.57 3.31 3.27
CA PHE A 166 19.77 2.36 2.49
C PHE A 166 18.29 2.39 2.90
N ASN A 167 18.00 2.37 4.20
CA ASN A 167 16.62 2.48 4.72
C ASN A 167 15.95 3.79 4.32
N LYS A 168 16.66 4.93 4.32
CA LYS A 168 16.11 6.19 3.81
C LYS A 168 15.71 6.10 2.34
N GLN A 169 16.51 5.42 1.54
CA GLN A 169 16.21 5.22 0.13
C GLN A 169 15.03 4.26 -0.06
N LEU A 170 14.92 3.19 0.74
CA LEU A 170 13.74 2.33 0.75
C LEU A 170 12.46 3.11 1.06
N ILE A 171 12.47 3.96 2.09
CA ILE A 171 11.35 4.83 2.44
C ILE A 171 11.01 5.79 1.28
N ALA A 172 12.02 6.27 0.57
CA ALA A 172 11.84 7.21 -0.54
C ALA A 172 11.26 6.58 -1.81
N LEU A 173 11.12 5.24 -1.88
CA LEU A 173 10.48 4.55 -3.01
C LEU A 173 9.03 5.03 -3.20
N GLU A 174 8.26 5.16 -2.12
CA GLU A 174 6.86 5.62 -2.14
C GLU A 174 6.69 6.99 -2.81
N LYS A 175 7.68 7.88 -2.66
CA LYS A 175 7.65 9.21 -3.28
C LYS A 175 7.69 9.18 -4.80
N SER A 176 7.91 8.03 -5.43
CA SER A 176 7.83 7.89 -6.88
C SER A 176 6.41 8.10 -7.41
N PHE A 177 5.41 7.87 -6.57
CA PHE A 177 4.01 8.07 -6.90
C PHE A 177 3.46 9.45 -6.51
N ILE A 178 4.28 10.34 -5.97
CA ILE A 178 3.86 11.71 -5.64
C ILE A 178 4.06 12.63 -6.84
N SER A 179 2.98 13.23 -7.31
CA SER A 179 2.96 14.15 -8.45
C SER A 179 2.60 15.56 -7.98
N ASP A 180 3.47 16.53 -8.26
CA ASP A 180 3.20 17.94 -7.91
C ASP A 180 2.02 18.53 -8.68
N LYS A 181 1.65 17.95 -9.82
CA LYS A 181 0.44 18.33 -10.56
C LYS A 181 -0.84 17.99 -9.81
N GLY A 182 -0.78 17.00 -8.88
CA GLY A 182 -1.96 16.46 -8.22
C GLY A 182 -2.93 15.75 -9.17
N MET A 183 -4.18 15.63 -8.70
CA MET A 183 -5.26 15.01 -9.45
C MET A 183 -6.16 16.08 -10.09
N TYR A 184 -6.91 15.73 -11.15
CA TYR A 184 -7.88 16.61 -11.79
C TYR A 184 -9.03 17.03 -10.88
N PHE A 185 -9.35 16.22 -9.88
CA PHE A 185 -10.37 16.53 -8.86
C PHE A 185 -9.82 17.34 -7.67
N GLY A 186 -8.50 17.60 -7.62
CA GLY A 186 -7.91 18.44 -6.58
C GLY A 186 -6.39 18.34 -6.53
N SER A 187 -5.70 19.47 -6.64
CA SER A 187 -4.23 19.54 -6.62
C SER A 187 -3.60 19.13 -5.28
N TRP A 188 -4.39 19.12 -4.21
CA TRP A 188 -3.94 18.62 -2.91
C TRP A 188 -3.69 17.12 -2.91
N TYR A 189 -4.44 16.35 -3.71
CA TYR A 189 -4.25 14.89 -3.86
C TYR A 189 -3.06 14.63 -4.77
N LYS A 190 -1.89 14.44 -4.18
CA LYS A 190 -0.62 14.29 -4.93
C LYS A 190 -0.29 12.86 -5.29
N SER A 191 -0.71 11.87 -4.50
CA SER A 191 -0.46 10.46 -4.82
C SER A 191 -1.27 10.02 -6.02
N ILE A 192 -0.57 9.55 -7.05
CA ILE A 192 -1.21 8.89 -8.21
C ILE A 192 -1.47 7.40 -7.96
N TYR A 193 -0.97 6.83 -6.84
CA TYR A 193 -1.21 5.44 -6.49
C TYR A 193 -2.51 5.24 -5.72
N ALA A 194 -2.76 6.05 -4.70
CA ALA A 194 -3.98 5.94 -3.89
C ALA A 194 -4.49 7.30 -3.42
N SER A 195 -5.79 7.46 -3.35
CA SER A 195 -6.43 8.63 -2.75
C SER A 195 -7.77 8.28 -2.11
N SER A 196 -8.33 9.24 -1.37
CA SER A 196 -9.75 9.19 -1.03
C SER A 196 -10.58 9.39 -2.30
N ASP A 197 -11.74 8.75 -2.34
CA ASP A 197 -12.80 9.06 -3.29
C ASP A 197 -13.26 10.52 -3.11
N PRO A 198 -13.13 11.38 -4.14
CA PRO A 198 -13.50 12.78 -4.04
C PRO A 198 -15.01 13.03 -3.87
N PHE A 199 -15.85 12.03 -4.16
CA PHE A 199 -17.31 12.15 -4.06
C PHE A 199 -17.82 11.84 -2.65
N SER A 200 -17.23 10.84 -1.97
CA SER A 200 -17.62 10.47 -0.61
C SER A 200 -16.64 10.93 0.47
N GLY A 201 -15.37 11.12 0.11
CA GLY A 201 -14.29 11.42 1.04
C GLY A 201 -13.78 10.21 1.84
N TYR A 202 -14.51 9.08 1.83
CA TYR A 202 -14.19 7.89 2.62
C TYR A 202 -13.73 6.71 1.80
N GLY A 203 -14.23 6.56 0.59
CA GLY A 203 -13.84 5.46 -0.30
C GLY A 203 -12.36 5.49 -0.60
N ALA A 204 -11.78 4.30 -0.77
CA ALA A 204 -10.40 4.15 -1.20
C ALA A 204 -10.34 4.01 -2.72
N TRP A 205 -9.65 4.91 -3.39
CA TRP A 205 -9.34 4.81 -4.80
C TRP A 205 -7.89 4.41 -5.01
N ILE A 206 -7.68 3.30 -5.67
CA ILE A 206 -6.37 2.88 -6.14
C ILE A 206 -6.27 3.24 -7.62
N LEU A 207 -5.16 3.82 -8.04
CA LEU A 207 -4.98 4.49 -9.33
C LEU A 207 -6.03 5.60 -9.54
N PRO A 208 -6.07 6.62 -8.64
CA PRO A 208 -7.15 7.58 -8.55
C PRO A 208 -7.37 8.37 -9.84
N GLY A 209 -6.35 8.54 -10.65
CA GLY A 209 -6.50 9.16 -11.96
C GLY A 209 -7.39 8.34 -12.89
N LEU A 210 -7.24 7.02 -12.90
CA LEU A 210 -8.07 6.11 -13.68
C LEU A 210 -9.46 5.96 -13.07
N GLU A 211 -9.56 5.82 -11.74
CA GLU A 211 -10.86 5.71 -11.07
C GLU A 211 -11.72 6.98 -11.31
N TYR A 212 -11.09 8.15 -11.43
CA TYR A 212 -11.82 9.37 -11.79
C TYR A 212 -12.37 9.33 -13.22
N GLU A 213 -11.56 8.90 -14.20
CA GLU A 213 -12.04 8.71 -15.58
C GLU A 213 -13.16 7.66 -15.65
N ILE A 214 -13.00 6.54 -14.92
CA ILE A 214 -14.01 5.48 -14.84
C ILE A 214 -15.33 6.02 -14.25
N ALA A 215 -15.27 6.79 -13.16
CA ALA A 215 -16.45 7.37 -12.53
C ALA A 215 -17.20 8.36 -13.46
N LEU A 216 -16.49 9.00 -14.38
CA LEU A 216 -17.06 9.90 -15.39
C LEU A 216 -17.43 9.19 -16.71
N ASN A 217 -17.15 7.90 -16.87
CA ASN A 217 -17.21 7.18 -18.16
C ASN A 217 -16.45 7.92 -19.27
N SER A 218 -15.25 8.45 -18.94
CA SER A 218 -14.42 9.26 -19.82
C SER A 218 -13.18 8.49 -20.26
N SER A 219 -12.82 8.61 -21.54
CA SER A 219 -11.55 8.12 -22.09
C SER A 219 -10.58 9.27 -22.45
N GLU A 220 -10.97 10.51 -22.16
CA GLU A 220 -10.28 11.72 -22.64
C GLU A 220 -8.81 11.81 -22.20
N ARG A 221 -8.50 11.35 -20.98
CA ARG A 221 -7.17 11.46 -20.40
C ARG A 221 -6.44 10.14 -20.20
N LEU A 222 -6.95 9.03 -20.73
CA LEU A 222 -6.34 7.71 -20.51
C LEU A 222 -4.90 7.63 -21.06
N GLU A 223 -4.59 8.26 -22.19
CA GLU A 223 -3.24 8.32 -22.75
C GLU A 223 -2.28 9.17 -21.85
N GLU A 224 -2.77 10.28 -21.33
CA GLU A 224 -2.00 11.07 -20.35
C GLU A 224 -1.72 10.25 -19.08
N TRP A 225 -2.72 9.52 -18.58
CA TRP A 225 -2.54 8.67 -17.42
C TRP A 225 -1.57 7.52 -17.69
N ASP A 226 -1.62 6.86 -18.87
CA ASP A 226 -0.63 5.85 -19.25
C ASP A 226 0.80 6.42 -19.14
N SER A 227 1.03 7.60 -19.68
CA SER A 227 2.32 8.29 -19.60
C SER A 227 2.72 8.67 -18.17
N ARG A 228 1.79 9.19 -17.37
CA ARG A 228 2.07 9.61 -15.98
C ARG A 228 2.42 8.41 -15.10
N TYR A 229 1.68 7.32 -15.22
CA TYR A 229 1.97 6.10 -14.46
C TYR A 229 3.26 5.43 -14.91
N ALA A 230 3.49 5.31 -16.21
CA ALA A 230 4.75 4.78 -16.73
C ALA A 230 5.97 5.57 -16.20
N ASN A 231 5.90 6.90 -16.17
CA ASN A 231 6.95 7.74 -15.64
C ASN A 231 7.20 7.53 -14.14
N ALA A 232 6.13 7.38 -13.35
CA ALA A 232 6.25 7.12 -11.91
C ALA A 232 6.87 5.73 -11.64
N ILE A 233 6.46 4.71 -12.40
CA ILE A 233 6.97 3.35 -12.31
C ILE A 233 8.45 3.30 -12.73
N ASN A 234 8.82 3.96 -13.81
CA ASN A 234 10.21 4.07 -14.25
C ASN A 234 11.08 4.82 -13.21
N SER A 235 10.52 5.83 -12.53
CA SER A 235 11.21 6.51 -11.42
C SER A 235 11.43 5.59 -10.23
N LEU A 236 10.44 4.77 -9.89
CA LEU A 236 10.55 3.74 -8.84
C LEU A 236 11.63 2.73 -9.19
N GLU A 237 11.60 2.19 -10.41
CA GLU A 237 12.58 1.24 -10.92
C GLU A 237 14.00 1.81 -10.89
N LEU A 238 14.18 3.07 -11.31
CA LEU A 238 15.48 3.74 -11.29
C LEU A 238 16.04 3.84 -9.85
N LYS A 239 15.18 4.13 -8.87
CA LYS A 239 15.58 4.13 -7.45
C LYS A 239 15.99 2.73 -6.97
N MET A 240 15.25 1.69 -7.37
CA MET A 240 15.63 0.31 -7.04
C MET A 240 16.95 -0.10 -7.69
N LYS A 241 17.21 0.30 -8.93
CA LYS A 241 18.50 0.08 -9.61
C LYS A 241 19.68 0.75 -8.88
N LYS A 242 19.48 1.93 -8.30
CA LYS A 242 20.50 2.57 -7.45
C LYS A 242 20.79 1.75 -6.20
N LEU A 243 19.75 1.28 -5.52
CA LEU A 243 19.90 0.39 -4.36
C LEU A 243 20.67 -0.90 -4.71
N ILE A 244 20.41 -1.48 -5.88
CA ILE A 244 21.14 -2.65 -6.38
C ILE A 244 22.65 -2.36 -6.53
N GLN A 245 23.01 -1.16 -6.97
CA GLN A 245 24.42 -0.75 -7.13
C GLN A 245 25.13 -0.53 -5.80
N GLU A 246 24.40 -0.11 -4.76
CA GLU A 246 24.94 0.14 -3.42
C GLU A 246 25.16 -1.14 -2.60
N ILE A 247 24.48 -2.21 -2.94
CA ILE A 247 24.66 -3.54 -2.30
C ILE A 247 25.86 -4.33 -2.89
N ASN A 248 26.38 -3.92 -4.04
CA ASN A 248 27.56 -4.54 -4.63
C ASN A 248 28.81 -3.95 -3.97
#